data_0dba9bbff7cad485607d7e3c2def193f
#
_entry.id   0dba9bbff7cad485607d7e3c2def193f
#
_cell.length_a   1.000
_cell.length_b   1.000
_cell.length_c   1.000
_cell.angle_alpha   90.00
_cell.angle_beta   90.00
_cell.angle_gamma   90.00
#
_symmetry.space_group_name_H-M   'P 1'
#
loop_
_entity.id
_entity.type
_entity.pdbx_description
1 polymer ?
#
loop_
_entity_poly.entity_id
_entity_poly.type
_entity_poly.pdbx_seq_one_letter_code
_entity_poly.pdbx_strand_id
1 'polypeptide(L)'
;MKIEVIGTGCPTCKQLYALTLRAAERIGAEAKVEYIAEAAGMKRLMELGLMRSPALAVDAKVVLIGYEPSIERILDFILSKAE
;
A
#
# COMPACT_ATOMS: atom_id res chain seq x y z
N MET A 1 -4.87 -11.94 -3.48
CA MET A 1 -4.98 -10.52 -3.11
C MET A 1 -3.68 -9.81 -3.44
N LYS A 2 -3.76 -8.78 -4.26
CA LYS A 2 -2.58 -8.00 -4.64
C LYS A 2 -2.59 -6.67 -3.90
N ILE A 3 -1.56 -6.45 -3.08
CA ILE A 3 -1.43 -5.23 -2.29
C ILE A 3 -0.30 -4.40 -2.88
N GLU A 4 -0.59 -3.15 -3.22
CA GLU A 4 0.41 -2.25 -3.79
C GLU A 4 0.73 -1.14 -2.81
N VAL A 5 2.01 -0.97 -2.48
CA VAL A 5 2.50 0.20 -1.75
C VAL A 5 3.14 1.11 -2.78
N ILE A 6 2.55 2.27 -2.99
CA ILE A 6 2.92 3.16 -4.08
C ILE A 6 3.53 4.43 -3.50
N GLY A 7 4.72 4.76 -3.93
CA GLY A 7 5.40 5.93 -3.42
C GLY A 7 6.46 6.45 -4.37
N THR A 8 7.19 7.47 -3.90
CA THR A 8 8.23 8.12 -4.68
C THR A 8 9.64 7.77 -4.19
N GLY A 9 9.73 6.76 -3.30
CA GLY A 9 11.02 6.34 -2.74
C GLY A 9 11.43 7.08 -1.49
N CYS A 10 10.53 7.86 -0.89
CA CYS A 10 10.81 8.60 0.33
C CYS A 10 10.90 7.66 1.55
N PRO A 11 11.50 8.10 2.67
CA PRO A 11 11.59 7.27 3.86
C PRO A 11 10.24 6.80 4.38
N THR A 12 9.23 7.66 4.34
CA THR A 12 7.88 7.32 4.79
C THR A 12 7.27 6.22 3.92
N CYS A 13 7.54 6.26 2.62
CA CYS A 13 7.07 5.24 1.69
C CYS A 13 7.66 3.87 2.03
N LYS A 14 8.96 3.86 2.35
CA LYS A 14 9.64 2.62 2.72
C LYS A 14 9.14 2.06 4.04
N GLN A 15 8.85 2.94 4.99
CA GLN A 15 8.29 2.53 6.27
C GLN A 15 6.90 1.92 6.11
N LEU A 16 6.07 2.53 5.26
CA LEU A 16 4.74 1.99 4.99
C LEU A 16 4.84 0.62 4.33
N TYR A 17 5.79 0.44 3.43
CA TYR A 17 6.02 -0.86 2.81
C TYR A 17 6.36 -1.92 3.85
N ALA A 18 7.27 -1.60 4.77
CA ALA A 18 7.67 -2.54 5.83
C ALA A 18 6.48 -2.93 6.71
N LEU A 19 5.67 -1.95 7.08
CA LEU A 19 4.48 -2.18 7.90
C LEU A 19 3.43 -3.01 7.14
N THR A 20 3.29 -2.74 5.85
CA THR A 20 2.34 -3.48 5.01
C THR A 20 2.76 -4.94 4.86
N LEU A 21 4.07 -5.20 4.78
CA LEU A 21 4.57 -6.58 4.74
C LEU A 21 4.17 -7.33 6.01
N ARG A 22 4.28 -6.68 7.16
CA ARG A 22 3.89 -7.30 8.43
C ARG A 22 2.38 -7.56 8.50
N ALA A 23 1.60 -6.62 7.99
CA ALA A 23 0.15 -6.81 7.94
C ALA A 23 -0.21 -7.97 7.02
N ALA A 24 0.48 -8.09 5.89
CA ALA A 24 0.25 -9.16 4.92
C ALA A 24 0.57 -10.53 5.50
N GLU A 25 1.58 -10.62 6.37
CA GLU A 25 1.92 -11.88 7.04
C GLU A 25 0.76 -12.41 7.87
N ARG A 26 -0.04 -11.51 8.45
CA ARG A 26 -1.21 -11.92 9.25
C ARG A 26 -2.34 -12.43 8.38
N ILE A 27 -2.40 -11.99 7.12
CA ILE A 27 -3.43 -12.44 6.19
C ILE A 27 -3.09 -13.83 5.66
N GLY A 28 -1.81 -14.07 5.38
CA GLY A 28 -1.34 -15.37 4.91
C GLY A 28 -0.83 -15.35 3.48
N ALA A 29 -0.70 -16.53 2.89
CA ALA A 29 -0.04 -16.73 1.60
C ALA A 29 -0.77 -16.09 0.42
N GLU A 30 -2.05 -15.78 0.57
CA GLU A 30 -2.84 -15.17 -0.49
C GLU A 30 -2.60 -13.67 -0.64
N ALA A 31 -1.96 -13.04 0.35
CA ALA A 31 -1.63 -11.62 0.31
C ALA A 31 -0.25 -11.43 -0.30
N LYS A 32 -0.20 -10.77 -1.45
CA LYS A 32 1.06 -10.47 -2.13
C LYS A 32 1.28 -8.97 -2.16
N VAL A 33 2.43 -8.54 -1.66
CA VAL A 33 2.76 -7.12 -1.55
C VAL A 33 3.77 -6.74 -2.61
N GLU A 34 3.49 -5.66 -3.33
CA GLU A 34 4.39 -5.10 -4.32
C GLU A 34 4.69 -3.66 -3.96
N TYR A 35 5.97 -3.29 -3.98
CA TYR A 35 6.39 -1.91 -3.73
C TYR A 35 6.67 -1.24 -5.06
N ILE A 36 5.89 -0.21 -5.38
CA ILE A 36 6.03 0.55 -6.63
C ILE A 36 6.54 1.93 -6.24
N ALA A 37 7.78 2.24 -6.63
CA ALA A 37 8.43 3.46 -6.19
C ALA A 37 9.03 4.25 -7.35
N GLU A 38 9.46 5.46 -7.05
CA GLU A 38 10.13 6.36 -7.98
C GLU A 38 9.27 6.64 -9.23
N ALA A 39 9.82 6.55 -10.43
CA ALA A 39 9.07 6.86 -11.64
C ALA A 39 7.86 5.95 -11.84
N ALA A 40 8.01 4.67 -11.55
CA ALA A 40 6.91 3.72 -11.65
C ALA A 40 5.82 4.02 -10.63
N GLY A 41 6.22 4.45 -9.43
CA GLY A 41 5.27 4.85 -8.40
C GLY A 41 4.48 6.09 -8.81
N MET A 42 5.15 7.08 -9.34
CA MET A 42 4.49 8.29 -9.83
C MET A 42 3.49 7.98 -10.92
N LYS A 43 3.88 7.12 -11.87
CA LYS A 43 2.98 6.73 -12.94
C LYS A 43 1.74 6.01 -12.39
N ARG A 44 1.95 5.12 -11.42
CA ARG A 44 0.83 4.38 -10.81
C ARG A 44 -0.11 5.30 -10.05
N LEU A 45 0.44 6.30 -9.35
CA LEU A 45 -0.37 7.29 -8.66
C LEU A 45 -1.28 8.04 -9.65
N MET A 46 -0.72 8.42 -10.79
CA MET A 46 -1.48 9.10 -11.82
C MET A 46 -2.57 8.20 -12.39
N GLU A 47 -2.27 6.94 -12.63
CA GLU A 47 -3.25 5.96 -13.13
C GLU A 47 -4.43 5.81 -12.18
N LEU A 48 -4.17 5.91 -10.88
CA LEU A 48 -5.20 5.78 -9.85
C LEU A 48 -5.86 7.13 -9.50
N GLY A 49 -5.42 8.22 -10.14
CA GLY A 49 -5.96 9.55 -9.88
C GLY A 49 -5.51 10.14 -8.56
N LEU A 50 -4.36 9.72 -8.04
CA LEU A 50 -3.86 10.16 -6.75
C LEU A 50 -2.83 11.27 -6.92
N MET A 51 -2.85 12.23 -6.00
CA MET A 51 -1.91 13.36 -6.01
C MET A 51 -0.98 13.34 -4.79
N ARG A 52 -1.09 12.34 -3.93
CA ARG A 52 -0.30 12.24 -2.69
C ARG A 52 0.34 10.87 -2.58
N SER A 53 1.49 10.83 -1.94
CA SER A 53 2.21 9.59 -1.64
C SER A 53 2.63 9.59 -0.17
N PRO A 54 2.82 8.43 0.44
CA PRO A 54 2.58 7.10 -0.11
C PRO A 54 1.10 6.75 -0.19
N ALA A 55 0.78 5.72 -0.95
CA ALA A 55 -0.59 5.23 -1.05
C ALA A 55 -0.60 3.71 -0.98
N LEU A 56 -1.70 3.15 -0.54
CA LEU A 56 -1.88 1.72 -0.43
C LEU A 56 -3.11 1.32 -1.24
N ALA A 57 -2.97 0.32 -2.09
CA ALA A 57 -4.07 -0.17 -2.91
C ALA A 57 -4.19 -1.68 -2.80
N VAL A 58 -5.42 -2.19 -2.82
CA VAL A 58 -5.70 -3.62 -2.80
C VAL A 58 -6.53 -3.94 -4.02
N ASP A 59 -6.00 -4.81 -4.88
CA ASP A 59 -6.65 -5.20 -6.15
C ASP A 59 -7.09 -3.96 -6.94
N ALA A 60 -6.17 -3.01 -7.05
CA ALA A 60 -6.34 -1.75 -7.77
C ALA A 60 -7.34 -0.77 -7.13
N LYS A 61 -7.75 -1.03 -5.90
CA LYS A 61 -8.62 -0.12 -5.14
C LYS A 61 -7.82 0.57 -4.05
N VAL A 62 -7.81 1.89 -4.05
CA VAL A 62 -7.08 2.66 -3.04
C VAL A 62 -7.76 2.51 -1.69
N VAL A 63 -6.99 2.08 -0.69
CA VAL A 63 -7.50 1.88 0.67
C VAL A 63 -6.91 2.88 1.66
N LEU A 64 -5.75 3.47 1.34
CA LEU A 64 -5.08 4.41 2.21
C LEU A 64 -4.27 5.40 1.39
N ILE A 65 -4.36 6.69 1.75
CA ILE A 65 -3.54 7.74 1.17
C ILE A 65 -2.78 8.37 2.33
N GLY A 66 -1.44 8.33 2.24
CA GLY A 66 -0.58 8.84 3.29
C GLY A 66 -0.03 7.72 4.16
N TYR A 67 0.67 8.10 5.23
CA TYR A 67 1.34 7.16 6.12
C TYR A 67 0.46 6.78 7.30
N GLU A 68 0.41 5.49 7.61
CA GLU A 68 -0.27 4.99 8.79
C GLU A 68 0.70 4.11 9.57
N PRO A 69 1.07 4.49 10.80
CA PRO A 69 2.07 3.73 11.57
C PRO A 69 1.53 2.45 12.23
N SER A 70 0.22 2.27 12.29
CA SER A 70 -0.37 1.11 12.96
C SER A 70 -0.57 -0.05 11.98
N ILE A 71 0.08 -1.18 12.27
CA ILE A 71 -0.08 -2.40 11.47
C ILE A 71 -1.53 -2.87 11.52
N GLU A 72 -2.18 -2.76 12.67
CA GLU A 72 -3.57 -3.19 12.83
C GLU A 72 -4.53 -2.37 11.98
N ARG A 73 -4.31 -1.06 11.88
CA ARG A 73 -5.14 -0.21 11.05
C ARG A 73 -4.91 -0.46 9.57
N ILE A 74 -3.65 -0.70 9.19
CA ILE A 74 -3.32 -1.07 7.82
C ILE A 74 -4.04 -2.36 7.46
N LEU A 75 -4.00 -3.34 8.34
CA LEU A 75 -4.68 -4.61 8.15
C LEU A 75 -6.19 -4.42 7.99
N ASP A 76 -6.80 -3.57 8.82
CA ASP A 76 -8.22 -3.26 8.72
C ASP A 76 -8.58 -2.64 7.38
N PHE A 77 -7.77 -1.69 6.89
CA PHE A 77 -7.99 -1.07 5.60
C PHE A 77 -7.93 -2.10 4.47
N ILE A 78 -6.95 -3.00 4.52
CA ILE A 78 -6.80 -4.04 3.51
C ILE A 78 -8.00 -4.98 3.50
N LEU A 79 -8.37 -5.49 4.67
CA LEU A 79 -9.47 -6.45 4.80
C LEU A 79 -10.82 -5.82 4.46
N SER A 80 -11.00 -4.57 4.80
CA SER A 80 -12.25 -3.86 4.51
C SER A 80 -12.51 -3.75 3.01
N LYS A 81 -11.47 -3.57 2.21
CA LYS A 81 -11.61 -3.45 0.76
C LYS A 81 -11.58 -4.79 0.04
N ALA A 82 -11.00 -5.81 0.66
CA ALA A 82 -10.95 -7.14 0.08
C ALA A 82 -12.31 -7.84 0.11
N GLU A 83 -13.21 -7.37 0.95
CA GLU A 83 -14.57 -7.88 1.00
C GLU A 83 -15.40 -7.27 -0.12
#